data_b6632af2997e4676a105c66ffb419387
#
_entry.id   b6632af2997e4676a105c66ffb419387
#
_cell.length_a   1.000
_cell.length_b   1.000
_cell.length_c   1.000
_cell.angle_alpha   90.00
_cell.angle_beta   90.00
_cell.angle_gamma   90.00
#
_symmetry.space_group_name_H-M   'P 1'
#
loop_
_entity.id
_entity.type
_entity.pdbx_description
1 polymer ?
#
loop_
_entity_poly.entity_id
_entity_poly.type
_entity_poly.pdbx_seq_one_letter_code
_entity_poly.pdbx_strand_id
1 'polypeptide(L)'
;VKQILFLLIWGIIACTPPMNPNISKEDLAVEIITPSIVKSDDGYSTILTIDPLLIGLDSLSKIAQQPISWETFLNSIQPELHDSTRTMLGDYLTETLTNKMLYPSLTHIENKKNRSVITYSVDTSVVLPQIRYSLSKIGVGAPMEPLFDRGGNIPDFSLLIPKTLLMLPCEGLYIPKKASRLPNAPRAYRSGVHRGIDFFSNWGTPVRAVADGIISRSDLNYKEIPAEFRVDVLKRATTLGRTPSDIFNNILLGKAVFIDHGFDLFPGFRAITIYAHLSHINKKIKPGYKLKRGDVFAQSGNTGTKPSTMGTQEESHLHWELILQDAKGEYYFGQNLPYEKLYPLLNSIFK
;
A
#
# COMPACT_ATOMS: atom_id res chain seq x y z
N VAL A 1 9.06 18.09 -25.39
CA VAL A 1 9.06 19.10 -26.45
C VAL A 1 7.98 20.11 -26.12
N LYS A 2 8.38 21.32 -25.66
CA LYS A 2 7.44 22.43 -25.36
C LYS A 2 6.95 22.99 -26.67
N GLN A 3 5.66 22.87 -26.94
CA GLN A 3 5.02 23.65 -27.98
C GLN A 3 4.47 24.97 -27.36
N ILE A 4 5.07 26.05 -27.79
CA ILE A 4 4.60 27.43 -27.50
C ILE A 4 3.60 27.79 -28.60
N LEU A 5 2.34 27.99 -28.21
CA LEU A 5 1.28 28.43 -29.13
C LEU A 5 1.26 29.96 -29.09
N PHE A 6 1.67 30.60 -30.20
CA PHE A 6 1.51 32.04 -30.42
C PHE A 6 0.08 32.33 -30.91
N LEU A 7 -0.67 33.10 -30.16
CA LEU A 7 -1.96 33.67 -30.60
C LEU A 7 -1.76 35.11 -31.07
N LEU A 8 -2.01 35.33 -32.32
CA LEU A 8 -2.07 36.64 -32.97
C LEU A 8 -3.32 37.44 -32.48
N ILE A 9 -3.10 38.60 -31.88
CA ILE A 9 -4.16 39.54 -31.45
C ILE A 9 -4.37 40.52 -32.56
N TRP A 10 -5.58 40.55 -33.15
CA TRP A 10 -6.05 41.62 -34.02
C TRP A 10 -6.69 42.73 -33.15
N GLY A 11 -6.13 43.93 -33.21
CA GLY A 11 -6.61 45.08 -32.47
C GLY A 11 -7.91 45.63 -33.05
N ILE A 12 -8.90 45.80 -32.21
CA ILE A 12 -10.11 46.60 -32.48
C ILE A 12 -9.87 47.98 -31.87
N ILE A 13 -9.84 49.01 -32.72
CA ILE A 13 -9.80 50.41 -32.30
C ILE A 13 -11.22 50.78 -31.83
N ALA A 14 -11.40 50.93 -30.54
CA ALA A 14 -12.63 51.44 -29.94
C ALA A 14 -12.40 52.89 -29.49
N CYS A 15 -13.30 53.80 -29.89
CA CYS A 15 -13.31 55.20 -29.45
C CYS A 15 -13.41 55.33 -27.95
N THR A 16 -12.43 56.00 -27.32
CA THR A 16 -12.41 56.27 -25.89
C THR A 16 -13.19 57.55 -25.55
N PRO A 17 -14.06 57.53 -24.53
CA PRO A 17 -14.63 58.77 -23.97
C PRO A 17 -13.54 59.58 -23.20
N PRO A 18 -13.70 60.90 -23.01
CA PRO A 18 -12.66 61.71 -22.35
C PRO A 18 -12.45 61.32 -20.91
N MET A 19 -11.19 61.09 -20.56
CA MET A 19 -10.76 60.68 -19.22
C MET A 19 -10.89 61.83 -18.20
N ASN A 20 -11.37 61.49 -17.01
CA ASN A 20 -11.40 62.34 -15.83
C ASN A 20 -9.95 62.49 -15.29
N PRO A 21 -9.39 63.71 -15.12
CA PRO A 21 -7.96 63.91 -14.85
C PRO A 21 -7.49 63.59 -13.43
N ASN A 22 -8.31 62.98 -12.57
CA ASN A 22 -8.00 62.74 -11.17
C ASN A 22 -7.81 61.22 -10.79
N ILE A 23 -7.60 60.34 -11.78
CA ILE A 23 -7.25 58.94 -11.47
C ILE A 23 -5.73 58.81 -11.50
N SER A 24 -5.10 58.51 -10.37
CA SER A 24 -3.67 58.28 -10.30
C SER A 24 -3.28 57.07 -11.18
N LYS A 25 -2.13 57.17 -11.85
CA LYS A 25 -1.63 56.11 -12.74
C LYS A 25 -1.37 54.79 -12.02
N GLU A 26 -1.41 54.76 -10.69
CA GLU A 26 -1.24 53.54 -9.88
C GLU A 26 -2.49 52.67 -9.79
N ASP A 27 -3.69 53.20 -10.04
CA ASP A 27 -4.95 52.45 -9.93
C ASP A 27 -5.35 51.71 -11.22
N LEU A 28 -4.53 51.75 -12.28
CA LEU A 28 -4.82 51.13 -13.58
C LEU A 28 -3.89 49.95 -13.95
N ALA A 29 -3.09 49.45 -13.04
CA ALA A 29 -2.39 48.20 -13.28
C ALA A 29 -3.41 47.03 -13.16
N VAL A 30 -4.18 46.79 -14.20
CA VAL A 30 -4.94 45.55 -14.35
C VAL A 30 -3.90 44.43 -14.48
N GLU A 31 -3.71 43.69 -13.43
CA GLU A 31 -2.89 42.48 -13.44
C GLU A 31 -3.49 41.49 -14.44
N ILE A 32 -2.89 41.39 -15.62
CA ILE A 32 -3.35 40.47 -16.67
C ILE A 32 -3.05 39.04 -16.17
N ILE A 33 -4.08 38.32 -15.76
CA ILE A 33 -3.95 36.93 -15.32
C ILE A 33 -3.83 36.05 -16.55
N THR A 34 -2.66 35.43 -16.69
CA THR A 34 -2.46 34.41 -17.70
C THR A 34 -3.18 33.12 -17.24
N PRO A 35 -4.08 32.57 -18.09
CA PRO A 35 -4.73 31.30 -17.74
C PRO A 35 -3.72 30.22 -17.44
N SER A 36 -3.92 29.49 -16.35
CA SER A 36 -3.07 28.39 -15.99
C SER A 36 -3.88 27.12 -15.63
N ILE A 37 -3.38 25.97 -16.03
CA ILE A 37 -3.93 24.66 -15.70
C ILE A 37 -2.85 23.90 -14.96
N VAL A 38 -3.14 23.50 -13.72
CA VAL A 38 -2.21 22.78 -12.85
C VAL A 38 -2.88 21.52 -12.35
N LYS A 39 -2.21 20.38 -12.48
CA LYS A 39 -2.62 19.15 -11.79
C LYS A 39 -2.29 19.26 -10.31
N SER A 40 -3.25 18.92 -9.46
CA SER A 40 -3.04 18.85 -8.01
C SER A 40 -2.14 17.70 -7.62
N ASP A 41 -1.53 17.82 -6.44
CA ASP A 41 -0.68 16.77 -5.86
C ASP A 41 -1.45 15.48 -5.53
N ASP A 42 -2.79 15.56 -5.44
CA ASP A 42 -3.66 14.38 -5.28
C ASP A 42 -3.71 13.48 -6.53
N GLY A 43 -3.21 13.95 -7.69
CA GLY A 43 -3.10 13.19 -8.94
C GLY A 43 -4.42 13.00 -9.71
N TYR A 44 -5.58 13.34 -9.14
CA TYR A 44 -6.91 13.18 -9.77
C TYR A 44 -7.73 14.48 -9.84
N SER A 45 -7.15 15.60 -9.40
CA SER A 45 -7.75 16.92 -9.53
C SER A 45 -6.93 17.81 -10.45
N THR A 46 -7.60 18.76 -11.11
CA THR A 46 -6.98 19.77 -11.95
C THR A 46 -7.54 21.15 -11.58
N ILE A 47 -6.65 22.10 -11.34
CA ILE A 47 -6.97 23.48 -10.97
C ILE A 47 -6.75 24.36 -12.20
N LEU A 48 -7.82 25.04 -12.61
CA LEU A 48 -7.83 26.05 -13.66
C LEU A 48 -7.93 27.44 -13.01
N THR A 49 -6.95 28.30 -13.26
CA THR A 49 -6.98 29.70 -12.85
C THR A 49 -7.16 30.55 -14.09
N ILE A 50 -8.19 31.43 -14.10
CA ILE A 50 -8.54 32.25 -15.22
C ILE A 50 -8.92 33.67 -14.80
N ASP A 51 -8.86 34.62 -15.75
CA ASP A 51 -9.54 35.89 -15.64
C ASP A 51 -11.06 35.65 -15.75
N PRO A 52 -11.91 36.24 -14.86
CA PRO A 52 -13.37 36.10 -14.92
C PRO A 52 -14.01 36.53 -16.24
N LEU A 53 -13.33 37.37 -16.98
CA LEU A 53 -13.80 37.90 -18.28
C LEU A 53 -13.23 37.12 -19.48
N LEU A 54 -12.51 36.04 -19.25
CA LEU A 54 -11.84 35.27 -20.32
C LEU A 54 -12.86 34.62 -21.27
N ILE A 55 -12.71 34.89 -22.56
CA ILE A 55 -13.39 34.16 -23.62
C ILE A 55 -12.60 32.87 -23.93
N GLY A 56 -13.29 31.74 -24.00
CA GLY A 56 -12.66 30.45 -24.28
C GLY A 56 -12.58 29.49 -23.09
N LEU A 57 -13.32 29.77 -22.02
CA LEU A 57 -13.45 28.92 -20.85
C LEU A 57 -13.81 27.46 -21.21
N ASP A 58 -14.66 27.24 -22.21
CA ASP A 58 -15.05 25.88 -22.65
C ASP A 58 -13.85 25.04 -23.11
N SER A 59 -12.92 25.64 -23.88
CA SER A 59 -11.72 24.95 -24.32
C SER A 59 -10.78 24.59 -23.15
N LEU A 60 -10.60 25.50 -22.20
CA LEU A 60 -9.78 25.27 -20.99
C LEU A 60 -10.41 24.23 -20.08
N SER A 61 -11.72 24.26 -19.92
CA SER A 61 -12.47 23.27 -19.15
C SER A 61 -12.33 21.85 -19.76
N LYS A 62 -12.38 21.71 -21.08
CA LYS A 62 -12.15 20.45 -21.78
C LYS A 62 -10.73 19.89 -21.51
N ILE A 63 -9.72 20.76 -21.45
CA ILE A 63 -8.37 20.37 -21.11
C ILE A 63 -8.29 19.95 -19.64
N ALA A 64 -8.94 20.68 -18.73
CA ALA A 64 -8.96 20.35 -17.31
C ALA A 64 -9.72 19.05 -16.98
N GLN A 65 -10.66 18.64 -17.85
CA GLN A 65 -11.47 17.43 -17.70
C GLN A 65 -10.90 16.21 -18.45
N GLN A 66 -9.60 16.21 -18.80
CA GLN A 66 -9.01 15.06 -19.46
C GLN A 66 -9.19 13.78 -18.61
N PRO A 67 -9.57 12.66 -19.24
CA PRO A 67 -9.83 11.44 -18.54
C PRO A 67 -8.57 10.88 -17.86
N ILE A 68 -8.77 10.22 -16.72
CA ILE A 68 -7.73 9.58 -15.92
C ILE A 68 -7.96 8.07 -15.97
N SER A 69 -6.91 7.29 -16.20
CA SER A 69 -6.99 5.83 -16.15
C SER A 69 -7.19 5.34 -14.72
N TRP A 70 -7.79 4.14 -14.58
CA TRP A 70 -7.93 3.48 -13.29
C TRP A 70 -6.58 3.27 -12.61
N GLU A 71 -5.54 2.90 -13.36
CA GLU A 71 -4.18 2.71 -12.83
C GLU A 71 -3.62 4.02 -12.26
N THR A 72 -3.75 5.14 -13.00
CA THR A 72 -3.32 6.47 -12.53
C THR A 72 -4.07 6.88 -11.27
N PHE A 73 -5.37 6.64 -11.22
CA PHE A 73 -6.18 6.95 -10.05
C PHE A 73 -5.79 6.10 -8.83
N LEU A 74 -5.57 4.78 -9.03
CA LEU A 74 -5.09 3.88 -7.97
C LEU A 74 -3.72 4.32 -7.44
N ASN A 75 -2.82 4.76 -8.32
CA ASN A 75 -1.51 5.30 -7.89
C ASN A 75 -1.66 6.54 -6.99
N SER A 76 -2.67 7.35 -7.25
CA SER A 76 -2.91 8.58 -6.48
C SER A 76 -3.49 8.29 -5.10
N ILE A 77 -4.42 7.34 -4.98
CA ILE A 77 -5.13 7.05 -3.73
C ILE A 77 -4.45 5.97 -2.88
N GLN A 78 -3.62 5.12 -3.48
CA GLN A 78 -2.88 4.04 -2.82
C GLN A 78 -1.46 3.91 -3.39
N PRO A 79 -0.59 4.91 -3.17
CA PRO A 79 0.78 4.91 -3.69
C PRO A 79 1.65 3.78 -3.10
N GLU A 80 1.20 3.14 -2.01
CA GLU A 80 1.84 1.99 -1.35
C GLU A 80 1.63 0.67 -2.10
N LEU A 81 0.73 0.61 -3.10
CA LEU A 81 0.56 -0.59 -3.90
C LEU A 81 1.79 -0.88 -4.76
N HIS A 82 2.18 -2.15 -4.82
CA HIS A 82 3.21 -2.61 -5.75
C HIS A 82 2.80 -2.36 -7.20
N ASP A 83 3.74 -1.98 -8.07
CA ASP A 83 3.45 -1.58 -9.45
C ASP A 83 2.66 -2.68 -10.22
N SER A 84 3.08 -3.95 -10.13
CA SER A 84 2.38 -5.06 -10.78
C SER A 84 0.97 -5.31 -10.22
N THR A 85 0.76 -5.07 -8.94
CA THR A 85 -0.58 -5.12 -8.31
C THR A 85 -1.46 -4.00 -8.84
N ARG A 86 -0.93 -2.79 -8.94
CA ARG A 86 -1.64 -1.62 -9.45
C ARG A 86 -2.08 -1.81 -10.91
N THR A 87 -1.17 -2.28 -11.76
CA THR A 87 -1.48 -2.58 -13.17
C THR A 87 -2.60 -3.61 -13.27
N MET A 88 -2.45 -4.74 -12.59
CA MET A 88 -3.48 -5.79 -12.59
C MET A 88 -4.85 -5.30 -12.09
N LEU A 89 -4.88 -4.50 -11.03
CA LEU A 89 -6.13 -3.92 -10.51
C LEU A 89 -6.72 -2.89 -11.47
N GLY A 90 -5.89 -2.07 -12.12
CA GLY A 90 -6.30 -1.10 -13.13
C GLY A 90 -6.95 -1.77 -14.34
N ASP A 91 -6.34 -2.84 -14.84
CA ASP A 91 -6.88 -3.66 -15.93
C ASP A 91 -8.20 -4.30 -15.52
N TYR A 92 -8.26 -4.94 -14.35
CA TYR A 92 -9.48 -5.55 -13.82
C TYR A 92 -10.65 -4.55 -13.70
N LEU A 93 -10.38 -3.34 -13.15
CA LEU A 93 -11.41 -2.30 -13.05
C LEU A 93 -11.85 -1.79 -14.44
N THR A 94 -10.91 -1.67 -15.37
CA THR A 94 -11.19 -1.30 -16.76
C THR A 94 -12.08 -2.33 -17.46
N GLU A 95 -11.91 -3.61 -17.19
CA GLU A 95 -12.70 -4.68 -17.78
C GLU A 95 -14.08 -4.81 -17.13
N THR A 96 -14.17 -4.68 -15.81
CA THR A 96 -15.38 -5.01 -15.02
C THR A 96 -16.32 -3.85 -14.79
N LEU A 97 -15.82 -2.61 -14.77
CA LEU A 97 -16.65 -1.41 -14.56
C LEU A 97 -17.14 -0.84 -15.89
N THR A 98 -18.34 -0.24 -15.85
CA THR A 98 -18.97 0.39 -17.02
C THR A 98 -18.10 1.53 -17.57
N ASN A 99 -17.54 2.33 -16.68
CA ASN A 99 -16.67 3.45 -17.05
C ASN A 99 -15.24 2.95 -17.25
N LYS A 100 -14.75 2.95 -18.48
CA LYS A 100 -13.38 2.56 -18.82
C LYS A 100 -12.33 3.58 -18.35
N MET A 101 -12.73 4.82 -18.19
CA MET A 101 -11.91 5.96 -17.74
C MET A 101 -12.71 6.78 -16.74
N LEU A 102 -12.01 7.52 -15.89
CA LEU A 102 -12.57 8.44 -14.93
C LEU A 102 -12.51 9.87 -15.48
N TYR A 103 -13.63 10.57 -15.42
CA TYR A 103 -13.74 11.94 -15.92
C TYR A 103 -13.87 12.90 -14.75
N PRO A 104 -12.88 13.82 -14.55
CA PRO A 104 -13.01 14.88 -13.57
C PRO A 104 -14.23 15.76 -13.89
N SER A 105 -15.00 16.10 -12.88
CA SER A 105 -16.13 17.01 -12.95
C SER A 105 -15.86 18.27 -12.15
N LEU A 106 -16.61 19.33 -12.42
CA LEU A 106 -16.53 20.56 -11.65
C LEU A 106 -16.92 20.29 -10.19
N THR A 107 -16.00 20.55 -9.26
CA THR A 107 -16.24 20.33 -7.81
C THR A 107 -16.21 21.63 -7.01
N HIS A 108 -15.46 22.63 -7.46
CA HIS A 108 -15.35 23.89 -6.72
C HIS A 108 -15.08 25.08 -7.65
N ILE A 109 -15.64 26.23 -7.31
CA ILE A 109 -15.35 27.54 -7.94
C ILE A 109 -15.10 28.55 -6.82
N GLU A 110 -13.95 29.20 -6.85
CA GLU A 110 -13.60 30.29 -5.97
C GLU A 110 -13.37 31.55 -6.81
N ASN A 111 -14.22 32.57 -6.62
CA ASN A 111 -14.03 33.85 -7.27
C ASN A 111 -13.29 34.81 -6.35
N LYS A 112 -12.13 35.29 -6.78
CA LYS A 112 -11.37 36.39 -6.18
C LYS A 112 -11.49 37.63 -7.02
N LYS A 113 -11.16 38.81 -6.45
CA LYS A 113 -11.39 40.12 -7.07
C LYS A 113 -10.96 40.22 -8.55
N ASN A 114 -9.85 39.55 -8.91
CA ASN A 114 -9.26 39.62 -10.25
C ASN A 114 -9.11 38.25 -10.92
N ARG A 115 -9.53 37.16 -10.28
CA ARG A 115 -9.36 35.79 -10.84
C ARG A 115 -10.45 34.85 -10.36
N SER A 116 -10.76 33.86 -11.18
CA SER A 116 -11.53 32.68 -10.78
C SER A 116 -10.65 31.46 -10.76
N VAL A 117 -10.76 30.69 -9.69
CA VAL A 117 -10.10 29.39 -9.51
C VAL A 117 -11.17 28.31 -9.59
N ILE A 118 -11.04 27.43 -10.57
CA ILE A 118 -12.02 26.37 -10.85
C ILE A 118 -11.32 25.04 -10.65
N THR A 119 -11.89 24.17 -9.81
CA THR A 119 -11.35 22.82 -9.56
C THR A 119 -12.23 21.78 -10.24
N TYR A 120 -11.60 20.94 -11.04
CA TYR A 120 -12.19 19.73 -11.59
C TYR A 120 -11.55 18.53 -10.89
N SER A 121 -12.37 17.59 -10.41
CA SER A 121 -11.89 16.41 -9.66
C SER A 121 -12.73 15.18 -9.97
N VAL A 122 -12.16 14.01 -9.83
CA VAL A 122 -12.91 12.75 -9.80
C VAL A 122 -13.70 12.71 -8.50
N ASP A 123 -14.99 12.39 -8.59
CA ASP A 123 -15.85 12.24 -7.41
C ASP A 123 -15.50 10.94 -6.67
N THR A 124 -14.63 11.07 -5.69
CA THR A 124 -14.16 9.94 -4.86
C THR A 124 -15.29 9.31 -4.04
N SER A 125 -16.35 10.06 -3.70
CA SER A 125 -17.50 9.53 -2.94
C SER A 125 -18.28 8.49 -3.74
N VAL A 126 -18.29 8.62 -5.06
CA VAL A 126 -18.92 7.67 -5.98
C VAL A 126 -17.95 6.54 -6.37
N VAL A 127 -16.72 6.89 -6.66
CA VAL A 127 -15.74 5.96 -7.25
C VAL A 127 -15.19 4.97 -6.21
N LEU A 128 -14.86 5.40 -4.99
CA LEU A 128 -14.27 4.53 -3.97
C LEU A 128 -15.19 3.35 -3.57
N PRO A 129 -16.51 3.51 -3.37
CA PRO A 129 -17.40 2.38 -3.12
C PRO A 129 -17.41 1.36 -4.26
N GLN A 130 -17.36 1.80 -5.53
CA GLN A 130 -17.32 0.92 -6.69
C GLN A 130 -16.02 0.11 -6.72
N ILE A 131 -14.87 0.76 -6.48
CA ILE A 131 -13.58 0.08 -6.35
C ILE A 131 -13.63 -0.96 -5.24
N ARG A 132 -14.04 -0.59 -4.03
CA ARG A 132 -14.12 -1.51 -2.88
C ARG A 132 -14.98 -2.72 -3.18
N TYR A 133 -16.15 -2.50 -3.78
CA TYR A 133 -17.06 -3.59 -4.17
C TYR A 133 -16.42 -4.51 -5.20
N SER A 134 -15.79 -3.98 -6.24
CA SER A 134 -15.16 -4.77 -7.29
C SER A 134 -13.95 -5.56 -6.75
N LEU A 135 -13.09 -4.91 -5.95
CA LEU A 135 -11.90 -5.56 -5.39
C LEU A 135 -12.25 -6.61 -4.33
N SER A 136 -13.36 -6.45 -3.61
CA SER A 136 -13.81 -7.47 -2.65
C SER A 136 -14.14 -8.81 -3.32
N LYS A 137 -14.50 -8.81 -4.61
CA LYS A 137 -14.79 -10.03 -5.37
C LYS A 137 -13.54 -10.84 -5.71
N ILE A 138 -12.39 -10.19 -5.86
CA ILE A 138 -11.13 -10.85 -6.22
C ILE A 138 -10.18 -11.00 -5.04
N GLY A 139 -10.54 -10.51 -3.85
CA GLY A 139 -9.75 -10.65 -2.63
C GLY A 139 -8.44 -9.84 -2.57
N VAL A 140 -8.03 -9.21 -3.66
CA VAL A 140 -6.72 -8.53 -3.76
C VAL A 140 -6.72 -7.14 -3.12
N GLY A 141 -7.87 -6.52 -2.96
CA GLY A 141 -8.01 -5.22 -2.29
C GLY A 141 -8.51 -5.31 -0.86
N ALA A 142 -8.65 -6.53 -0.31
CA ALA A 142 -8.93 -6.70 1.10
C ALA A 142 -7.75 -6.16 1.92
N PRO A 143 -8.00 -5.53 3.08
CA PRO A 143 -6.92 -5.25 4.01
C PRO A 143 -6.14 -6.55 4.22
N MET A 144 -4.81 -6.46 4.32
CA MET A 144 -3.90 -7.61 4.46
C MET A 144 -4.04 -8.26 5.84
N GLU A 145 -5.28 -8.55 6.22
CA GLU A 145 -5.57 -9.41 7.34
C GLU A 145 -5.59 -10.84 6.85
N PRO A 146 -4.63 -11.67 7.27
CA PRO A 146 -4.61 -13.07 6.90
C PRO A 146 -5.92 -13.73 7.32
N LEU A 147 -6.71 -14.15 6.35
CA LEU A 147 -7.97 -14.89 6.58
C LEU A 147 -7.67 -16.39 6.50
N PHE A 148 -7.23 -16.98 7.60
CA PHE A 148 -6.72 -18.36 7.70
C PHE A 148 -7.72 -19.47 7.39
N ASP A 149 -9.01 -19.16 7.37
CA ASP A 149 -10.08 -20.13 7.24
C ASP A 149 -10.86 -20.04 5.94
N ARG A 150 -10.28 -19.42 4.90
CA ARG A 150 -10.92 -19.52 3.60
C ARG A 150 -10.73 -20.94 3.08
N GLY A 151 -11.80 -21.72 3.06
CA GLY A 151 -11.86 -23.09 2.52
C GLY A 151 -11.66 -23.14 1.00
N GLY A 152 -10.64 -22.43 0.51
CA GLY A 152 -10.18 -22.49 -0.86
C GLY A 152 -9.33 -23.73 -1.09
N ASN A 153 -9.22 -24.18 -2.33
CA ASN A 153 -8.26 -25.21 -2.70
C ASN A 153 -6.84 -24.67 -2.48
N ILE A 154 -6.15 -25.21 -1.48
CA ILE A 154 -4.77 -24.88 -1.20
C ILE A 154 -3.93 -25.20 -2.43
N PRO A 155 -3.10 -24.27 -2.94
CA PRO A 155 -2.30 -24.52 -4.12
C PRO A 155 -1.26 -25.61 -3.87
N ASP A 156 -0.86 -26.31 -4.92
CA ASP A 156 0.28 -27.22 -4.84
C ASP A 156 1.57 -26.40 -4.76
N PHE A 157 2.07 -26.21 -3.55
CA PHE A 157 3.27 -25.42 -3.29
C PHE A 157 4.52 -25.99 -3.95
N SER A 158 4.56 -27.29 -4.31
CA SER A 158 5.72 -27.90 -4.99
C SER A 158 5.93 -27.33 -6.40
N LEU A 159 4.87 -26.78 -6.99
CA LEU A 159 4.90 -26.13 -8.30
C LEU A 159 5.18 -24.61 -8.22
N LEU A 160 5.18 -24.05 -7.02
CA LEU A 160 5.36 -22.61 -6.80
C LEU A 160 6.83 -22.26 -6.54
N ILE A 161 7.57 -22.08 -7.60
CA ILE A 161 8.97 -21.64 -7.54
C ILE A 161 9.01 -20.13 -7.78
N PRO A 162 9.65 -19.33 -6.89
CA PRO A 162 9.79 -17.91 -7.11
C PRO A 162 10.65 -17.64 -8.34
N LYS A 163 10.30 -16.61 -9.13
CA LYS A 163 11.11 -16.19 -10.30
C LYS A 163 12.56 -15.86 -9.93
N THR A 164 12.76 -15.40 -8.71
CA THR A 164 14.08 -15.16 -8.12
C THR A 164 14.12 -15.77 -6.73
N LEU A 165 15.12 -16.60 -6.43
CA LEU A 165 15.30 -17.19 -5.12
C LEU A 165 15.41 -16.10 -4.05
N LEU A 166 14.74 -16.32 -2.94
CA LEU A 166 14.73 -15.39 -1.80
C LEU A 166 16.11 -15.35 -1.13
N MET A 167 16.46 -14.20 -0.59
CA MET A 167 17.59 -14.09 0.33
C MET A 167 17.13 -14.46 1.74
N LEU A 168 17.97 -15.12 2.53
CA LEU A 168 17.66 -15.35 3.95
C LEU A 168 17.48 -13.99 4.65
N PRO A 169 16.46 -13.83 5.51
CA PRO A 169 16.14 -12.53 6.12
C PRO A 169 17.16 -12.05 7.15
N CYS A 170 17.97 -12.95 7.69
CA CYS A 170 19.09 -12.64 8.56
C CYS A 170 20.35 -13.33 8.04
N GLU A 171 21.46 -12.61 8.00
CA GLU A 171 22.73 -13.17 7.55
C GLU A 171 23.25 -14.24 8.50
N GLY A 172 23.81 -15.32 7.93
CA GLY A 172 24.37 -16.43 8.70
C GLY A 172 23.35 -17.35 9.38
N LEU A 173 22.04 -17.08 9.24
CA LEU A 173 20.99 -17.99 9.71
C LEU A 173 20.50 -18.88 8.58
N TYR A 174 20.03 -20.06 8.94
CA TYR A 174 19.51 -21.08 8.02
C TYR A 174 18.08 -21.47 8.41
N ILE A 175 17.36 -22.10 7.49
CA ILE A 175 16.04 -22.67 7.78
C ILE A 175 16.16 -23.66 8.95
N PRO A 176 15.43 -23.45 10.06
CA PRO A 176 15.55 -24.30 11.24
C PRO A 176 15.02 -25.71 10.95
N LYS A 177 15.77 -26.73 11.39
CA LYS A 177 15.34 -28.13 11.27
C LYS A 177 14.22 -28.51 12.25
N LYS A 178 14.04 -27.73 13.34
CA LYS A 178 13.05 -28.03 14.38
C LYS A 178 11.64 -27.72 13.88
N ALA A 179 10.77 -28.73 13.74
CA ALA A 179 9.41 -28.59 13.23
C ALA A 179 8.58 -27.53 13.98
N SER A 180 8.77 -27.37 15.30
CA SER A 180 8.06 -26.35 16.08
C SER A 180 8.40 -24.89 15.69
N ARG A 181 9.45 -24.67 14.86
CA ARG A 181 9.85 -23.35 14.34
C ARG A 181 9.43 -23.12 12.90
N LEU A 182 8.70 -24.05 12.31
CA LEU A 182 8.26 -24.05 10.92
C LEU A 182 6.75 -23.85 10.82
N PRO A 183 6.21 -23.51 9.63
CA PRO A 183 4.78 -23.51 9.38
C PRO A 183 4.09 -24.82 9.79
N ASN A 184 2.82 -24.74 10.10
CA ASN A 184 1.93 -25.81 10.55
C ASN A 184 2.19 -26.30 12.00
N ALA A 185 3.20 -25.83 12.70
CA ALA A 185 3.41 -26.20 14.09
C ALA A 185 2.21 -25.74 14.97
N PRO A 186 1.64 -26.64 15.79
CA PRO A 186 0.49 -26.27 16.63
C PRO A 186 0.84 -25.21 17.67
N ARG A 187 -0.08 -24.30 17.90
CA ARG A 187 -0.05 -23.24 18.92
C ARG A 187 -1.27 -23.38 19.83
N ALA A 188 -1.34 -24.50 20.56
CA ALA A 188 -2.49 -24.86 21.39
C ALA A 188 -2.89 -23.76 22.39
N TYR A 189 -1.92 -23.03 22.94
CA TYR A 189 -2.15 -21.94 23.89
C TYR A 189 -2.99 -20.78 23.37
N ARG A 190 -3.28 -20.73 22.07
CA ARG A 190 -4.11 -19.73 21.40
C ARG A 190 -5.08 -20.31 20.38
N SER A 191 -5.27 -21.63 20.37
CA SER A 191 -6.07 -22.33 19.36
C SER A 191 -5.72 -21.91 17.93
N GLY A 192 -4.45 -22.05 17.55
CA GLY A 192 -3.97 -21.66 16.23
C GLY A 192 -2.78 -22.50 15.78
N VAL A 193 -2.26 -22.15 14.61
CA VAL A 193 -1.07 -22.75 14.03
C VAL A 193 0.03 -21.70 13.83
N HIS A 194 1.24 -22.15 13.72
CA HIS A 194 2.38 -21.34 13.28
C HIS A 194 2.34 -21.21 11.77
N ARG A 195 2.48 -19.99 11.22
CA ARG A 195 2.36 -19.74 9.78
C ARG A 195 3.69 -19.45 9.12
N GLY A 196 4.69 -19.19 9.91
CA GLY A 196 5.98 -18.71 9.43
C GLY A 196 7.14 -19.58 9.91
N ILE A 197 8.31 -19.02 9.74
CA ILE A 197 9.59 -19.56 10.16
C ILE A 197 10.13 -18.70 11.30
N ASP A 198 10.46 -19.32 12.45
CA ASP A 198 11.11 -18.65 13.57
C ASP A 198 12.65 -18.78 13.44
N PHE A 199 13.30 -17.72 12.95
CA PHE A 199 14.76 -17.62 12.90
C PHE A 199 15.27 -17.10 14.24
N PHE A 200 15.68 -18.02 15.14
CA PHE A 200 16.24 -17.62 16.42
C PHE A 200 17.57 -16.90 16.25
N SER A 201 17.67 -15.73 16.82
CA SER A 201 18.75 -14.79 16.65
C SER A 201 18.96 -13.98 17.92
N ASN A 202 20.14 -13.40 18.08
CA ASN A 202 20.38 -12.44 19.15
C ASN A 202 19.50 -11.21 18.97
N TRP A 203 19.11 -10.59 20.08
CA TRP A 203 18.44 -9.29 20.05
C TRP A 203 19.26 -8.28 19.24
N GLY A 204 18.59 -7.56 18.33
CA GLY A 204 19.23 -6.57 17.50
C GLY A 204 19.93 -7.13 16.25
N THR A 205 19.81 -8.43 15.93
CA THR A 205 20.33 -9.00 14.68
C THR A 205 19.71 -8.27 13.49
N PRO A 206 20.52 -7.78 12.50
CA PRO A 206 20.02 -7.09 11.33
C PRO A 206 19.03 -7.95 10.51
N VAL A 207 17.91 -7.36 10.13
CA VAL A 207 16.87 -7.97 9.29
C VAL A 207 16.85 -7.29 7.94
N ARG A 208 16.89 -8.10 6.86
CA ARG A 208 16.94 -7.62 5.48
C ARG A 208 15.76 -8.13 4.64
N ALA A 209 15.43 -7.39 3.60
CA ALA A 209 14.40 -7.76 2.66
C ALA A 209 14.82 -8.99 1.85
N VAL A 210 13.98 -10.01 1.79
CA VAL A 210 14.26 -11.28 1.07
C VAL A 210 14.19 -11.13 -0.44
N ALA A 211 13.45 -10.12 -0.94
CA ALA A 211 13.26 -9.76 -2.35
C ALA A 211 12.93 -8.27 -2.46
N ASP A 212 12.94 -7.73 -3.69
CA ASP A 212 12.44 -6.37 -3.98
C ASP A 212 10.96 -6.27 -3.59
N GLY A 213 10.53 -5.12 -3.07
CA GLY A 213 9.13 -4.91 -2.72
C GLY A 213 8.84 -3.51 -2.17
N ILE A 214 7.57 -3.28 -1.84
CA ILE A 214 7.08 -2.02 -1.29
C ILE A 214 6.53 -2.28 0.11
N ILE A 215 6.84 -1.42 1.05
CA ILE A 215 6.27 -1.48 2.40
C ILE A 215 4.77 -1.21 2.31
N SER A 216 3.96 -2.16 2.73
CA SER A 216 2.51 -2.01 2.84
C SER A 216 2.06 -1.72 4.28
N ARG A 217 2.83 -2.19 5.28
CA ARG A 217 2.59 -1.90 6.70
C ARG A 217 3.92 -1.81 7.45
N SER A 218 3.99 -0.88 8.42
CA SER A 218 5.14 -0.73 9.32
C SER A 218 4.68 -0.24 10.69
N ASP A 219 4.89 -1.06 11.72
CA ASP A 219 4.42 -0.79 13.07
C ASP A 219 5.45 0.00 13.89
N LEU A 220 5.87 1.16 13.37
CA LEU A 220 6.85 2.05 14.00
C LEU A 220 6.49 2.44 15.44
N ASN A 221 5.19 2.60 15.70
CA ASN A 221 4.65 3.09 16.98
C ASN A 221 4.10 1.96 17.86
N TYR A 222 4.40 0.70 17.55
CA TYR A 222 3.95 -0.42 18.37
C TYR A 222 4.39 -0.24 19.83
N LYS A 223 3.45 -0.46 20.74
CA LYS A 223 3.67 -0.49 22.18
C LYS A 223 3.31 -1.86 22.72
N GLU A 224 4.17 -2.41 23.57
CA GLU A 224 3.92 -3.70 24.19
C GLU A 224 2.70 -3.61 25.11
N ILE A 225 1.88 -4.66 25.08
CA ILE A 225 0.71 -4.79 25.95
C ILE A 225 1.11 -5.32 27.32
N PRO A 226 0.33 -5.04 28.39
CA PRO A 226 0.55 -5.64 29.71
C PRO A 226 0.47 -7.18 29.66
N ALA A 227 1.32 -7.86 30.43
CA ALA A 227 1.40 -9.32 30.46
C ALA A 227 0.06 -9.98 30.81
N GLU A 228 -0.69 -9.41 31.76
CA GLU A 228 -2.00 -9.90 32.19
C GLU A 228 -3.04 -9.80 31.06
N PHE A 229 -3.04 -8.68 30.33
CA PHE A 229 -3.93 -8.50 29.18
C PHE A 229 -3.63 -9.53 28.09
N ARG A 230 -2.34 -9.79 27.81
CA ARG A 230 -1.96 -10.84 26.87
C ARG A 230 -2.50 -12.21 27.28
N VAL A 231 -2.38 -12.58 28.55
CA VAL A 231 -2.91 -13.85 29.07
C VAL A 231 -4.41 -13.96 28.87
N ASP A 232 -5.18 -12.90 29.18
CA ASP A 232 -6.63 -12.88 29.02
C ASP A 232 -7.04 -13.03 27.55
N VAL A 233 -6.41 -12.29 26.64
CA VAL A 233 -6.67 -12.37 25.20
C VAL A 233 -6.41 -13.80 24.66
N LEU A 234 -5.31 -14.44 25.06
CA LEU A 234 -5.00 -15.81 24.65
C LEU A 234 -5.99 -16.83 25.21
N LYS A 235 -6.42 -16.66 26.45
CA LYS A 235 -7.46 -17.50 27.06
C LYS A 235 -8.79 -17.38 26.31
N ARG A 236 -9.18 -16.15 25.92
CA ARG A 236 -10.38 -15.91 25.10
C ARG A 236 -10.25 -16.56 23.72
N ALA A 237 -9.08 -16.47 23.06
CA ALA A 237 -8.82 -17.12 21.81
C ALA A 237 -8.98 -18.64 21.93
N THR A 238 -8.49 -19.25 23.03
CA THR A 238 -8.65 -20.67 23.30
C THR A 238 -10.13 -21.05 23.49
N THR A 239 -10.90 -20.23 24.20
CA THR A 239 -12.36 -20.45 24.38
C THR A 239 -13.11 -20.35 23.05
N LEU A 240 -12.69 -19.44 22.15
CA LEU A 240 -13.27 -19.30 20.80
C LEU A 240 -12.87 -20.43 19.84
N GLY A 241 -11.91 -21.29 20.23
CA GLY A 241 -11.37 -22.32 19.35
C GLY A 241 -10.50 -21.80 18.20
N ARG A 242 -10.22 -20.49 18.16
CA ARG A 242 -9.37 -19.85 17.14
C ARG A 242 -8.75 -18.56 17.65
N THR A 243 -7.62 -18.18 17.08
CA THR A 243 -7.05 -16.84 17.28
C THR A 243 -7.69 -15.86 16.28
N PRO A 244 -8.41 -14.80 16.71
CA PRO A 244 -8.89 -13.74 15.82
C PRO A 244 -7.74 -13.04 15.09
N SER A 245 -7.97 -12.62 13.84
CA SER A 245 -6.94 -12.01 12.99
C SER A 245 -6.41 -10.68 13.54
N ASP A 246 -7.28 -9.86 14.12
CA ASP A 246 -6.92 -8.61 14.77
C ASP A 246 -5.97 -8.83 15.97
N ILE A 247 -6.26 -9.84 16.80
CA ILE A 247 -5.38 -10.25 17.91
C ILE A 247 -4.03 -10.71 17.39
N PHE A 248 -4.05 -11.56 16.35
CA PHE A 248 -2.82 -12.07 15.77
C PHE A 248 -1.97 -10.93 15.19
N ASN A 249 -2.55 -10.11 14.31
CA ASN A 249 -1.83 -9.11 13.55
C ASN A 249 -1.39 -7.89 14.36
N ASN A 250 -2.18 -7.49 15.38
CA ASN A 250 -1.90 -6.25 16.11
C ASN A 250 -1.27 -6.48 17.49
N ILE A 251 -1.34 -7.72 18.01
CA ILE A 251 -0.78 -8.05 19.33
C ILE A 251 0.32 -9.08 19.20
N LEU A 252 0.01 -10.26 18.62
CA LEU A 252 0.93 -11.40 18.68
C LEU A 252 2.13 -11.27 17.75
N LEU A 253 2.02 -10.57 16.62
CA LEU A 253 3.15 -10.24 15.76
C LEU A 253 4.10 -9.21 16.38
N GLY A 254 3.62 -8.44 17.36
CA GLY A 254 4.41 -7.37 17.95
C GLY A 254 4.71 -6.28 16.93
N LYS A 255 5.92 -5.70 17.00
CA LYS A 255 6.41 -4.76 16.02
C LYS A 255 6.72 -5.50 14.72
N ALA A 256 6.02 -5.16 13.65
CA ALA A 256 6.10 -5.88 12.39
C ALA A 256 6.23 -4.95 11.17
N VAL A 257 6.78 -5.50 10.09
CA VAL A 257 6.84 -4.89 8.76
C VAL A 257 6.29 -5.88 7.75
N PHE A 258 5.43 -5.40 6.86
CA PHE A 258 4.85 -6.16 5.75
C PHE A 258 5.40 -5.60 4.45
N ILE A 259 5.94 -6.46 3.59
CA ILE A 259 6.48 -6.10 2.28
C ILE A 259 5.63 -6.76 1.21
N ASP A 260 5.04 -5.95 0.33
CA ASP A 260 4.31 -6.40 -0.84
C ASP A 260 5.29 -6.54 -2.02
N HIS A 261 5.41 -7.73 -2.56
CA HIS A 261 6.23 -8.07 -3.73
C HIS A 261 5.41 -8.12 -5.03
N GLY A 262 4.12 -7.79 -4.98
CA GLY A 262 3.20 -7.89 -6.11
C GLY A 262 3.12 -9.30 -6.68
N PHE A 263 2.89 -9.38 -7.99
CA PHE A 263 2.80 -10.64 -8.75
C PHE A 263 4.15 -11.02 -9.41
N ASP A 264 5.21 -10.27 -9.13
CA ASP A 264 6.50 -10.49 -9.80
C ASP A 264 7.28 -11.64 -9.19
N LEU A 265 7.06 -11.93 -7.91
CA LEU A 265 7.81 -12.96 -7.20
C LEU A 265 7.27 -14.38 -7.48
N PHE A 266 5.96 -14.58 -7.40
CA PHE A 266 5.29 -15.86 -7.68
C PHE A 266 4.23 -15.69 -8.77
N PRO A 267 4.38 -16.34 -9.94
CA PRO A 267 3.40 -16.23 -11.01
C PRO A 267 2.00 -16.64 -10.55
N GLY A 268 1.01 -15.77 -10.81
CA GLY A 268 -0.39 -16.01 -10.45
C GLY A 268 -0.76 -15.68 -8.99
N PHE A 269 0.22 -15.26 -8.18
CA PHE A 269 -0.02 -14.90 -6.79
C PHE A 269 0.62 -13.54 -6.45
N ARG A 270 -0.13 -12.70 -5.75
CA ARG A 270 0.45 -11.59 -5.01
C ARG A 270 1.20 -12.15 -3.80
N ALA A 271 2.48 -11.86 -3.71
CA ALA A 271 3.33 -12.33 -2.61
C ALA A 271 3.56 -11.22 -1.59
N ILE A 272 3.40 -11.56 -0.31
CA ILE A 272 3.61 -10.64 0.80
C ILE A 272 4.50 -11.33 1.83
N THR A 273 5.56 -10.66 2.28
CA THR A 273 6.37 -11.16 3.39
C THR A 273 6.15 -10.33 4.65
N ILE A 274 6.06 -11.03 5.79
CA ILE A 274 5.85 -10.44 7.11
C ILE A 274 7.10 -10.70 7.94
N TYR A 275 7.60 -9.65 8.58
CA TYR A 275 8.74 -9.68 9.48
C TYR A 275 8.25 -9.18 10.84
N ALA A 276 8.23 -10.05 11.83
CA ALA A 276 7.61 -9.78 13.13
C ALA A 276 8.57 -9.99 14.30
N HIS A 277 8.10 -9.64 15.50
CA HIS A 277 8.87 -9.60 16.74
C HIS A 277 10.09 -8.68 16.70
N LEU A 278 10.04 -7.63 15.87
CA LEU A 278 11.16 -6.71 15.68
C LEU A 278 11.44 -5.88 16.95
N SER A 279 12.72 -5.68 17.26
CA SER A 279 13.15 -4.72 18.30
C SER A 279 13.15 -3.30 17.77
N HIS A 280 13.60 -3.12 16.51
CA HIS A 280 13.74 -1.83 15.88
C HIS A 280 13.33 -1.87 14.41
N ILE A 281 12.70 -0.80 13.92
CA ILE A 281 12.44 -0.53 12.51
C ILE A 281 13.03 0.84 12.19
N ASN A 282 13.77 0.97 11.10
CA ASN A 282 14.30 2.25 10.65
C ASN A 282 13.13 3.22 10.37
N LYS A 283 13.20 4.45 10.89
CA LYS A 283 12.12 5.46 10.81
C LYS A 283 11.67 5.82 9.39
N LYS A 284 12.51 5.61 8.37
CA LYS A 284 12.15 5.81 6.97
C LYS A 284 11.26 4.71 6.39
N ILE A 285 11.17 3.55 7.05
CA ILE A 285 10.38 2.41 6.61
C ILE A 285 8.90 2.68 6.91
N LYS A 286 8.22 3.26 5.93
CA LYS A 286 6.79 3.62 5.99
C LYS A 286 6.08 3.04 4.77
N PRO A 287 4.75 2.86 4.80
CA PRO A 287 3.98 2.47 3.63
C PRO A 287 4.37 3.29 2.39
N GLY A 288 4.52 2.62 1.24
CA GLY A 288 5.02 3.19 -0.01
C GLY A 288 6.55 3.20 -0.18
N TYR A 289 7.34 2.96 0.87
CA TYR A 289 8.81 2.89 0.76
C TYR A 289 9.23 1.64 -0.02
N LYS A 290 10.05 1.82 -1.06
CA LYS A 290 10.58 0.73 -1.89
C LYS A 290 11.86 0.17 -1.29
N LEU A 291 11.91 -1.14 -1.10
CA LEU A 291 13.09 -1.89 -0.65
C LEU A 291 13.63 -2.74 -1.78
N LYS A 292 14.94 -2.84 -1.83
CA LYS A 292 15.66 -3.80 -2.68
C LYS A 292 16.01 -5.05 -1.87
N ARG A 293 16.08 -6.19 -2.57
CA ARG A 293 16.57 -7.46 -2.02
C ARG A 293 17.91 -7.24 -1.32
N GLY A 294 17.98 -7.59 -0.04
CA GLY A 294 19.18 -7.42 0.79
C GLY A 294 19.25 -6.12 1.59
N ASP A 295 18.38 -5.15 1.33
CA ASP A 295 18.33 -3.93 2.14
C ASP A 295 18.03 -4.25 3.61
N VAL A 296 18.88 -3.79 4.51
CA VAL A 296 18.67 -3.91 5.96
C VAL A 296 17.73 -2.78 6.40
N PHE A 297 16.58 -3.14 6.97
CA PHE A 297 15.54 -2.19 7.33
C PHE A 297 15.09 -2.24 8.79
N ALA A 298 15.43 -3.34 9.51
CA ALA A 298 14.97 -3.58 10.87
C ALA A 298 15.99 -4.40 11.66
N GLN A 299 15.66 -4.70 12.92
CA GLN A 299 16.42 -5.58 13.80
C GLN A 299 15.47 -6.57 14.48
N SER A 300 15.91 -7.83 14.64
CA SER A 300 15.16 -8.86 15.35
C SER A 300 15.03 -8.54 16.84
N GLY A 301 14.03 -9.11 17.47
CA GLY A 301 13.75 -8.95 18.89
C GLY A 301 12.77 -10.01 19.39
N ASN A 302 11.86 -9.61 20.27
CA ASN A 302 10.83 -10.50 20.79
C ASN A 302 9.48 -9.81 21.07
N THR A 303 9.24 -8.62 20.51
CA THR A 303 7.99 -7.87 20.75
C THR A 303 6.75 -8.73 20.44
N GLY A 304 5.66 -8.57 21.20
CA GLY A 304 4.45 -9.39 21.09
C GLY A 304 4.54 -10.79 21.72
N THR A 305 5.72 -11.21 22.20
CA THR A 305 5.89 -12.50 22.90
C THR A 305 5.66 -12.38 24.41
N LYS A 306 5.54 -13.50 25.12
CA LYS A 306 5.41 -13.49 26.58
C LYS A 306 6.62 -12.83 27.26
N PRO A 307 7.89 -13.18 26.94
CA PRO A 307 9.04 -12.52 27.55
C PRO A 307 9.05 -11.01 27.36
N SER A 308 8.65 -10.51 26.18
CA SER A 308 8.58 -9.07 25.92
C SER A 308 7.58 -8.36 26.83
N THR A 309 6.38 -8.93 27.05
CA THR A 309 5.39 -8.35 27.97
C THR A 309 5.86 -8.34 29.44
N MET A 310 6.88 -9.13 29.77
CA MET A 310 7.57 -9.15 31.07
C MET A 310 8.81 -8.24 31.11
N GLY A 311 9.10 -7.51 30.03
CA GLY A 311 10.24 -6.61 29.93
C GLY A 311 11.58 -7.28 29.74
N THR A 312 11.63 -8.57 29.31
CA THR A 312 12.87 -9.30 29.03
C THR A 312 13.14 -9.43 27.53
N GLN A 313 14.40 -9.71 27.18
CA GLN A 313 14.83 -9.94 25.80
C GLN A 313 14.96 -11.44 25.46
N GLU A 314 14.46 -12.30 26.34
CA GLU A 314 14.52 -13.75 26.17
C GLU A 314 13.74 -14.18 24.93
N GLU A 315 14.09 -15.36 24.42
CA GLU A 315 13.47 -15.97 23.23
C GLU A 315 13.50 -15.04 21.98
N SER A 316 14.53 -14.19 21.86
CA SER A 316 14.70 -13.33 20.70
C SER A 316 14.75 -14.15 19.40
N HIS A 317 13.94 -13.77 18.42
CA HIS A 317 13.90 -14.39 17.10
C HIS A 317 13.22 -13.46 16.10
N LEU A 318 13.50 -13.68 14.81
CA LEU A 318 12.67 -13.15 13.75
C LEU A 318 11.60 -14.16 13.40
N HIS A 319 10.33 -13.81 13.55
CA HIS A 319 9.23 -14.54 12.93
C HIS A 319 9.02 -14.01 11.51
N TRP A 320 9.16 -14.88 10.49
CA TRP A 320 9.03 -14.54 9.09
C TRP A 320 7.94 -15.37 8.42
N GLU A 321 7.03 -14.71 7.69
CA GLU A 321 5.96 -15.37 6.93
C GLU A 321 6.04 -15.00 5.46
N LEU A 322 5.63 -15.92 4.59
CA LEU A 322 5.32 -15.68 3.19
C LEU A 322 3.85 -15.99 2.95
N ILE A 323 3.10 -14.97 2.58
CA ILE A 323 1.68 -15.04 2.26
C ILE A 323 1.51 -14.94 0.76
N LEU A 324 0.69 -15.81 0.18
CA LEU A 324 0.30 -15.81 -1.22
C LEU A 324 -1.19 -15.53 -1.32
N GLN A 325 -1.56 -14.59 -2.18
CA GLN A 325 -2.96 -14.22 -2.43
C GLN A 325 -3.30 -14.40 -3.91
N ASP A 326 -4.48 -14.97 -4.18
CA ASP A 326 -5.09 -15.05 -5.50
C ASP A 326 -6.59 -14.73 -5.42
N ALA A 327 -7.32 -14.86 -6.55
CA ALA A 327 -8.77 -14.64 -6.59
C ALA A 327 -9.57 -15.67 -5.75
N LYS A 328 -8.97 -16.78 -5.35
CA LYS A 328 -9.61 -17.86 -4.59
C LYS A 328 -9.39 -17.74 -3.09
N GLY A 329 -8.31 -17.10 -2.66
CA GLY A 329 -8.03 -16.91 -1.25
C GLY A 329 -6.61 -16.46 -0.92
N GLU A 330 -6.28 -16.67 0.34
CA GLU A 330 -5.00 -16.33 0.93
C GLU A 330 -4.43 -17.55 1.63
N TYR A 331 -3.15 -17.79 1.42
CA TYR A 331 -2.44 -18.98 1.89
C TYR A 331 -1.10 -18.56 2.50
N TYR A 332 -0.71 -19.12 3.65
CA TYR A 332 0.68 -19.03 4.06
C TYR A 332 1.48 -20.15 3.36
N PHE A 333 2.70 -19.83 2.95
CA PHE A 333 3.52 -20.76 2.16
C PHE A 333 3.83 -22.04 2.91
N GLY A 334 3.52 -23.18 2.29
CA GLY A 334 3.66 -24.51 2.89
C GLY A 334 2.49 -24.93 3.80
N GLN A 335 1.35 -24.23 3.75
CA GLN A 335 0.15 -24.55 4.53
C GLN A 335 -0.26 -26.01 4.37
N ASN A 336 -0.50 -26.67 5.49
CA ASN A 336 -0.94 -28.08 5.59
C ASN A 336 0.05 -29.13 5.03
N LEU A 337 1.27 -28.74 4.65
CA LEU A 337 2.28 -29.70 4.24
C LEU A 337 2.86 -30.43 5.47
N PRO A 338 3.04 -31.76 5.41
CA PRO A 338 3.79 -32.49 6.41
C PRO A 338 5.27 -32.09 6.36
N TYR A 339 5.98 -32.27 7.48
CA TYR A 339 7.36 -31.82 7.66
C TYR A 339 8.30 -32.31 6.54
N GLU A 340 8.16 -33.56 6.12
CA GLU A 340 9.00 -34.20 5.10
C GLU A 340 8.92 -33.53 3.73
N LYS A 341 7.78 -32.88 3.41
CA LYS A 341 7.57 -32.08 2.19
C LYS A 341 7.88 -30.61 2.44
N LEU A 342 7.52 -30.10 3.61
CA LEU A 342 7.66 -28.69 3.96
C LEU A 342 9.13 -28.27 4.06
N TYR A 343 9.96 -29.03 4.78
CA TYR A 343 11.35 -28.64 5.02
C TYR A 343 12.19 -28.54 3.73
N PRO A 344 12.15 -29.51 2.79
CA PRO A 344 12.80 -29.36 1.48
C PRO A 344 12.26 -28.20 0.67
N LEU A 345 10.93 -28.00 0.66
CA LEU A 345 10.29 -26.87 -0.04
C LEU A 345 10.80 -25.53 0.47
N LEU A 346 10.84 -25.32 1.78
CA LEU A 346 11.35 -24.08 2.37
C LEU A 346 12.82 -23.84 2.01
N ASN A 347 13.65 -24.88 1.97
CA ASN A 347 15.04 -24.75 1.54
C ASN A 347 15.17 -24.43 0.05
N SER A 348 14.24 -24.87 -0.80
CA SER A 348 14.31 -24.67 -2.25
C SER A 348 14.02 -23.24 -2.69
N ILE A 349 13.36 -22.42 -1.88
CA ILE A 349 13.01 -21.04 -2.23
C ILE A 349 14.05 -20.02 -1.77
N PHE A 350 15.01 -20.41 -0.93
CA PHE A 350 16.07 -19.52 -0.45
C PHE A 350 17.44 -19.82 -1.11
N LYS A 351 18.27 -18.76 -1.19
CA LYS A 351 19.66 -18.80 -1.65
C LYS A 351 20.57 -18.15 -0.62
#